data_a0f0e71114e2b10773b80e64f292eb96
#
_entry.id   a0f0e71114e2b10773b80e64f292eb96
#
_cell.length_a   1.000
_cell.length_b   1.000
_cell.length_c   1.000
_cell.angle_alpha   90.00
_cell.angle_beta   90.00
_cell.angle_gamma   90.00
#
_symmetry.space_group_name_H-M   'P 1'
#
loop_
_entity.id
_entity.type
_entity.pdbx_description
1 polymer ?
#
loop_
_entity_poly.entity_id
_entity_poly.type
_entity_poly.pdbx_seq_one_letter_code
_entity_poly.pdbx_strand_id
1 'polypeptide(L)'
;MSKQTELTDAEMLRYARQILLEGWDIEAQTRLKNSCAIIIGMGGLGCPLAETLCRAGIGKMLIIDDDTIDESNLQRQSLFTPNDIGQSKALVAKAKLHEINAFCDVIAIQARLTADNYQQMVEQAKINSLSKIICDCTDNFKTRDLINTIAVKSNLSLLSASAIAQTGQLALFTPQQGCYHCLFQGVGDDERTCASSGVLASTTQIIGNLQAQAAL
;
A
#
# COMPACT_ATOMS: atom_id res chain seq x y z
N MET A 1 24.55 1.97 11.78
CA MET A 1 23.30 2.76 11.74
C MET A 1 23.36 3.61 10.47
N SER A 2 22.48 3.39 9.50
CA SER A 2 22.40 4.28 8.32
C SER A 2 21.98 5.67 8.79
N LYS A 3 22.68 6.70 8.28
CA LYS A 3 22.36 8.09 8.60
C LYS A 3 20.96 8.40 8.06
N GLN A 4 20.01 8.75 8.94
CA GLN A 4 18.66 9.15 8.52
C GLN A 4 18.77 10.43 7.67
N THR A 5 17.96 10.49 6.62
CA THR A 5 17.87 11.69 5.77
C THR A 5 16.95 12.69 6.45
N GLU A 6 17.45 13.88 6.75
CA GLU A 6 16.70 14.96 7.37
C GLU A 6 15.68 15.57 6.39
N LEU A 7 14.67 16.26 6.93
CA LEU A 7 13.70 17.01 6.11
C LEU A 7 14.38 18.27 5.53
N THR A 8 14.09 18.56 4.29
CA THR A 8 14.43 19.85 3.66
C THR A 8 13.42 20.93 4.06
N ASP A 9 13.76 22.22 3.88
CA ASP A 9 12.84 23.33 4.15
C ASP A 9 11.54 23.22 3.33
N ALA A 10 11.62 22.74 2.08
CA ALA A 10 10.46 22.50 1.23
C ALA A 10 9.55 21.40 1.77
N GLU A 11 10.12 20.33 2.31
CA GLU A 11 9.36 19.26 2.97
C GLU A 11 8.76 19.74 4.29
N MET A 12 9.49 20.48 5.10
CA MET A 12 8.97 21.07 6.34
C MET A 12 7.78 21.99 6.06
N LEU A 13 7.85 22.83 5.03
CA LEU A 13 6.74 23.65 4.60
C LEU A 13 5.54 22.81 4.13
N ARG A 14 5.79 21.77 3.31
CA ARG A 14 4.73 20.90 2.78
C ARG A 14 4.00 20.16 3.88
N TYR A 15 4.72 19.64 4.88
CA TYR A 15 4.16 18.83 5.95
C TYR A 15 3.86 19.60 7.23
N ALA A 16 3.96 20.95 7.19
CA ALA A 16 3.80 21.81 8.38
C ALA A 16 2.53 21.53 9.19
N ARG A 17 1.39 21.22 8.51
CA ARG A 17 0.14 20.94 9.18
C ARG A 17 0.13 19.58 9.93
N GLN A 18 0.94 18.62 9.48
CA GLN A 18 1.14 17.35 10.18
C GLN A 18 2.09 17.51 11.36
N ILE A 19 3.19 18.21 11.15
CA ILE A 19 4.24 18.44 12.16
C ILE A 19 3.69 19.16 13.39
N LEU A 20 2.61 19.94 13.24
CA LEU A 20 1.94 20.63 14.36
C LEU A 20 1.00 19.74 15.17
N LEU A 21 0.75 18.51 14.76
CA LEU A 21 -0.11 17.60 15.53
C LEU A 21 0.63 17.13 16.79
N GLU A 22 -0.08 17.08 17.90
CA GLU A 22 0.44 16.47 19.14
C GLU A 22 0.80 15.00 18.88
N GLY A 23 2.03 14.62 19.23
CA GLY A 23 2.59 13.29 18.95
C GLY A 23 3.11 13.07 17.54
N TRP A 24 2.98 14.05 16.64
CA TRP A 24 3.54 14.01 15.29
C TRP A 24 4.47 15.21 15.07
N ASP A 25 5.67 15.13 15.53
CA ASP A 25 6.67 16.18 15.45
C ASP A 25 7.59 16.05 14.21
N ILE A 26 8.64 16.87 14.14
CA ILE A 26 9.66 16.81 13.08
C ILE A 26 10.36 15.43 13.06
N GLU A 27 10.54 14.81 14.23
CA GLU A 27 11.18 13.52 14.33
C GLU A 27 10.29 12.42 13.76
N ALA A 28 8.97 12.43 14.04
CA ALA A 28 8.01 11.51 13.46
C ALA A 28 7.94 11.66 11.94
N GLN A 29 7.89 12.90 11.43
CA GLN A 29 7.92 13.15 9.98
C GLN A 29 9.24 12.67 9.35
N THR A 30 10.36 12.83 10.04
CA THR A 30 11.67 12.33 9.58
C THR A 30 11.70 10.80 9.56
N ARG A 31 11.09 10.12 10.55
CA ARG A 31 10.93 8.66 10.54
C ARG A 31 10.09 8.21 9.35
N LEU A 32 8.97 8.88 9.05
CA LEU A 32 8.13 8.58 7.90
C LEU A 32 8.90 8.74 6.58
N LYS A 33 9.66 9.82 6.42
CA LYS A 33 10.56 10.03 5.27
C LYS A 33 11.58 8.90 5.10
N ASN A 34 12.01 8.27 6.18
CA ASN A 34 12.96 7.16 6.16
C ASN A 34 12.28 5.77 6.20
N SER A 35 10.99 5.71 5.89
CA SER A 35 10.20 4.48 5.86
C SER A 35 9.76 4.11 4.44
N CYS A 36 9.33 2.86 4.28
CA CYS A 36 8.85 2.33 3.01
C CYS A 36 7.55 1.54 3.21
N ALA A 37 6.53 1.82 2.40
CA ALA A 37 5.37 0.95 2.23
C ALA A 37 5.56 0.04 1.01
N ILE A 38 5.37 -1.27 1.20
CA ILE A 38 5.31 -2.27 0.13
C ILE A 38 3.83 -2.53 -0.12
N ILE A 39 3.31 -2.03 -1.24
CA ILE A 39 1.88 -2.08 -1.58
C ILE A 39 1.66 -3.16 -2.62
N ILE A 40 0.87 -4.17 -2.28
CA ILE A 40 0.50 -5.26 -3.16
C ILE A 40 -0.94 -5.05 -3.62
N GLY A 41 -1.11 -4.80 -4.90
CA GLY A 41 -2.40 -4.46 -5.51
C GLY A 41 -2.65 -2.95 -5.59
N MET A 42 -2.89 -2.45 -6.81
CA MET A 42 -3.15 -1.05 -7.11
C MET A 42 -4.60 -0.85 -7.60
N GLY A 43 -5.51 -1.54 -6.91
CA GLY A 43 -6.94 -1.49 -7.15
C GLY A 43 -7.66 -0.42 -6.32
N GLY A 44 -8.93 -0.68 -5.98
CA GLY A 44 -9.78 0.25 -5.22
C GLY A 44 -9.29 0.56 -3.81
N LEU A 45 -8.50 -0.31 -3.17
CA LEU A 45 -7.86 -0.08 -1.88
C LEU A 45 -6.49 0.57 -2.03
N GLY A 46 -5.68 0.06 -2.98
CA GLY A 46 -4.31 0.52 -3.18
C GLY A 46 -4.22 1.98 -3.65
N CYS A 47 -5.16 2.43 -4.49
CA CYS A 47 -5.18 3.82 -4.96
C CYS A 47 -5.29 4.84 -3.81
N PRO A 48 -6.32 4.82 -2.96
CA PRO A 48 -6.44 5.78 -1.86
C PRO A 48 -5.35 5.60 -0.79
N LEU A 49 -4.93 4.37 -0.52
CA LEU A 49 -3.80 4.10 0.37
C LEU A 49 -2.53 4.80 -0.12
N ALA A 50 -2.11 4.53 -1.36
CA ALA A 50 -0.88 5.06 -1.92
C ALA A 50 -0.91 6.59 -2.03
N GLU A 51 -2.04 7.16 -2.47
CA GLU A 51 -2.22 8.60 -2.54
C GLU A 51 -2.08 9.26 -1.17
N THR A 52 -2.73 8.72 -0.14
CA THR A 52 -2.68 9.28 1.22
C THR A 52 -1.28 9.18 1.82
N LEU A 53 -0.59 8.04 1.70
CA LEU A 53 0.79 7.89 2.16
C LEU A 53 1.76 8.82 1.42
N CYS A 54 1.57 8.98 0.10
CA CYS A 54 2.34 9.89 -0.73
C CYS A 54 2.18 11.34 -0.25
N ARG A 55 0.95 11.79 -0.02
CA ARG A 55 0.63 13.14 0.49
C ARG A 55 1.18 13.36 1.90
N ALA A 56 1.14 12.33 2.75
CA ALA A 56 1.68 12.38 4.10
C ALA A 56 3.21 12.47 4.15
N GLY A 57 3.90 12.13 3.07
CA GLY A 57 5.36 12.25 2.97
C GLY A 57 6.11 10.99 3.37
N ILE A 58 5.55 9.81 3.11
CA ILE A 58 6.35 8.58 3.16
C ILE A 58 7.50 8.69 2.17
N GLY A 59 8.71 8.32 2.59
CA GLY A 59 9.88 8.54 1.75
C GLY A 59 9.95 7.61 0.55
N LYS A 60 9.45 6.37 0.69
CA LYS A 60 9.50 5.39 -0.39
C LYS A 60 8.26 4.51 -0.44
N MET A 61 7.83 4.17 -1.65
CA MET A 61 6.82 3.13 -1.89
C MET A 61 7.33 2.13 -2.93
N LEU A 62 7.14 0.84 -2.67
CA LEU A 62 7.27 -0.23 -3.66
C LEU A 62 5.86 -0.72 -4.00
N ILE A 63 5.43 -0.49 -5.24
CA ILE A 63 4.12 -0.88 -5.76
C ILE A 63 4.29 -2.12 -6.64
N ILE A 64 3.54 -3.17 -6.36
CA ILE A 64 3.53 -4.42 -7.12
C ILE A 64 2.09 -4.70 -7.57
N ASP A 65 1.86 -4.71 -8.89
CA ASP A 65 0.57 -5.02 -9.51
C ASP A 65 0.81 -5.51 -10.94
N ASP A 66 0.17 -6.60 -11.34
CA ASP A 66 0.33 -7.19 -12.68
C ASP A 66 -0.76 -6.77 -13.68
N ASP A 67 -1.82 -6.10 -13.21
CA ASP A 67 -2.97 -5.75 -14.01
C ASP A 67 -2.77 -4.51 -14.90
N THR A 68 -3.66 -4.41 -15.88
CA THR A 68 -3.91 -3.20 -16.67
C THR A 68 -5.20 -2.52 -16.23
N ILE A 69 -5.31 -1.23 -16.53
CA ILE A 69 -6.49 -0.42 -16.22
C ILE A 69 -7.61 -0.74 -17.19
N ASP A 70 -8.80 -0.99 -16.67
CA ASP A 70 -10.03 -1.28 -17.42
C ASP A 70 -11.12 -0.24 -17.10
N GLU A 71 -12.05 -0.01 -18.02
CA GLU A 71 -13.18 0.92 -17.83
C GLU A 71 -13.96 0.62 -16.54
N SER A 72 -14.20 -0.66 -16.23
CA SER A 72 -14.91 -1.11 -15.03
C SER A 72 -14.17 -0.80 -13.73
N ASN A 73 -12.91 -0.40 -13.79
CA ASN A 73 -12.09 -0.04 -12.63
C ASN A 73 -12.32 1.42 -12.20
N LEU A 74 -12.64 2.31 -13.14
CA LEU A 74 -12.63 3.76 -12.94
C LEU A 74 -13.63 4.24 -11.88
N GLN A 75 -14.70 3.49 -11.65
CA GLN A 75 -15.70 3.83 -10.64
C GLN A 75 -15.16 3.81 -9.20
N ARG A 76 -13.99 3.13 -8.92
CA ARG A 76 -13.43 3.01 -7.56
C ARG A 76 -11.92 3.16 -7.46
N GLN A 77 -11.18 3.13 -8.55
CA GLN A 77 -9.71 3.26 -8.58
C GLN A 77 -9.32 4.71 -8.89
N SER A 78 -9.29 5.53 -7.85
CA SER A 78 -9.28 7.00 -7.92
C SER A 78 -8.06 7.64 -8.58
N LEU A 79 -6.95 6.93 -8.72
CA LEU A 79 -5.76 7.45 -9.41
C LEU A 79 -5.88 7.40 -10.94
N PHE A 80 -6.83 6.63 -11.49
CA PHE A 80 -6.91 6.37 -12.92
C PHE A 80 -8.05 7.15 -13.59
N THR A 81 -7.83 7.46 -14.86
CA THR A 81 -8.75 8.21 -15.72
C THR A 81 -9.02 7.41 -17.01
N PRO A 82 -10.03 7.77 -17.83
CA PRO A 82 -10.27 7.12 -19.12
C PRO A 82 -9.05 7.11 -20.05
N ASN A 83 -8.17 8.10 -19.94
CA ASN A 83 -6.95 8.17 -20.76
C ASN A 83 -5.89 7.13 -20.38
N ASP A 84 -6.04 6.48 -19.25
CA ASP A 84 -5.09 5.50 -18.71
C ASP A 84 -5.50 4.05 -19.04
N ILE A 85 -6.68 3.83 -19.68
CA ILE A 85 -7.20 2.50 -20.02
C ILE A 85 -6.20 1.73 -20.89
N GLY A 86 -5.99 0.44 -20.55
CA GLY A 86 -5.05 -0.45 -21.21
C GLY A 86 -3.60 -0.33 -20.74
N GLN A 87 -3.27 0.69 -19.94
CA GLN A 87 -1.93 0.86 -19.38
C GLN A 87 -1.78 0.10 -18.07
N SER A 88 -0.53 -0.16 -17.66
CA SER A 88 -0.20 -0.82 -16.40
C SER A 88 -0.65 0.00 -15.19
N LYS A 89 -1.41 -0.61 -14.26
CA LYS A 89 -1.82 0.03 -13.01
C LYS A 89 -0.62 0.53 -12.20
N ALA A 90 0.40 -0.29 -12.03
CA ALA A 90 1.59 0.06 -11.26
C ALA A 90 2.35 1.25 -11.87
N LEU A 91 2.56 1.25 -13.19
CA LEU A 91 3.33 2.31 -13.85
C LEU A 91 2.57 3.65 -13.91
N VAL A 92 1.26 3.62 -14.16
CA VAL A 92 0.43 4.83 -14.15
C VAL A 92 0.34 5.38 -12.73
N ALA A 93 0.14 4.53 -11.71
CA ALA A 93 0.11 4.97 -10.32
C ALA A 93 1.42 5.66 -9.93
N LYS A 94 2.59 5.12 -10.32
CA LYS A 94 3.89 5.77 -10.10
C LYS A 94 3.92 7.18 -10.70
N ALA A 95 3.49 7.36 -11.94
CA ALA A 95 3.50 8.66 -12.61
C ALA A 95 2.59 9.67 -11.89
N LYS A 96 1.36 9.27 -11.56
CA LYS A 96 0.38 10.12 -10.86
C LYS A 96 0.86 10.49 -9.45
N LEU A 97 1.41 9.54 -8.70
CA LEU A 97 1.94 9.80 -7.36
C LEU A 97 3.14 10.74 -7.38
N HIS A 98 4.00 10.66 -8.40
CA HIS A 98 5.10 11.61 -8.57
C HIS A 98 4.59 13.05 -8.84
N GLU A 99 3.52 13.21 -9.61
CA GLU A 99 2.86 14.51 -9.80
C GLU A 99 2.27 15.06 -8.50
N ILE A 100 1.73 14.19 -7.64
CA ILE A 100 1.16 14.55 -6.33
C ILE A 100 2.26 14.99 -5.37
N ASN A 101 3.36 14.23 -5.28
CA ASN A 101 4.46 14.52 -4.36
C ASN A 101 5.79 13.95 -4.85
N ALA A 102 6.61 14.80 -5.44
CA ALA A 102 7.93 14.44 -5.97
C ALA A 102 8.96 14.07 -4.87
N PHE A 103 8.68 14.32 -3.59
CA PHE A 103 9.55 13.89 -2.48
C PHE A 103 9.39 12.41 -2.13
N CYS A 104 8.34 11.75 -2.60
CA CYS A 104 8.13 10.32 -2.42
C CYS A 104 8.78 9.54 -3.58
N ASP A 105 9.74 8.67 -3.27
CA ASP A 105 10.36 7.79 -4.27
C ASP A 105 9.47 6.57 -4.50
N VAL A 106 8.78 6.52 -5.65
CA VAL A 106 7.87 5.44 -6.01
C VAL A 106 8.53 4.49 -7.00
N ILE A 107 8.69 3.24 -6.60
CA ILE A 107 9.14 2.14 -7.45
C ILE A 107 7.94 1.29 -7.81
N ALA A 108 7.69 1.12 -9.11
CA ALA A 108 6.59 0.33 -9.61
C ALA A 108 7.11 -0.91 -10.34
N ILE A 109 6.56 -2.06 -10.01
CA ILE A 109 6.88 -3.34 -10.65
C ILE A 109 5.58 -3.92 -11.20
N GLN A 110 5.49 -3.99 -12.53
CA GLN A 110 4.40 -4.66 -13.22
C GLN A 110 4.68 -6.16 -13.25
N ALA A 111 4.32 -6.85 -12.21
CA ALA A 111 4.49 -8.29 -12.11
C ALA A 111 3.54 -8.88 -11.07
N ARG A 112 3.18 -10.14 -11.27
CA ARG A 112 2.48 -10.92 -10.25
C ARG A 112 3.43 -11.30 -9.13
N LEU A 113 3.03 -11.04 -7.89
CA LEU A 113 3.80 -11.44 -6.72
C LEU A 113 3.82 -12.96 -6.59
N THR A 114 5.03 -13.52 -6.37
CA THR A 114 5.24 -14.94 -6.05
C THR A 114 6.21 -15.06 -4.87
N ALA A 115 6.28 -16.25 -4.26
CA ALA A 115 7.25 -16.51 -3.19
C ALA A 115 8.69 -16.36 -3.66
N ASP A 116 8.95 -16.67 -4.94
CA ASP A 116 10.30 -16.70 -5.51
C ASP A 116 10.80 -15.32 -5.94
N ASN A 117 9.88 -14.40 -6.36
CA ASN A 117 10.28 -13.10 -6.90
C ASN A 117 10.28 -11.96 -5.87
N TYR A 118 9.66 -12.13 -4.70
CA TYR A 118 9.56 -11.07 -3.68
C TYR A 118 10.93 -10.52 -3.26
N GLN A 119 11.88 -11.42 -2.94
CA GLN A 119 13.19 -10.99 -2.47
C GLN A 119 13.93 -10.16 -3.54
N GLN A 120 13.87 -10.59 -4.80
CA GLN A 120 14.44 -9.85 -5.94
C GLN A 120 13.80 -8.48 -6.11
N MET A 121 12.47 -8.36 -5.95
CA MET A 121 11.75 -7.07 -6.03
C MET A 121 12.20 -6.11 -4.93
N VAL A 122 12.37 -6.58 -3.69
CA VAL A 122 12.86 -5.79 -2.56
C VAL A 122 14.30 -5.32 -2.80
N GLU A 123 15.16 -6.18 -3.31
CA GLU A 123 16.56 -5.84 -3.66
C GLU A 123 16.60 -4.81 -4.80
N GLN A 124 15.82 -5.01 -5.85
CA GLN A 124 15.70 -4.07 -6.97
C GLN A 124 15.23 -2.70 -6.50
N ALA A 125 14.32 -2.65 -5.55
CA ALA A 125 13.79 -1.42 -4.98
C ALA A 125 14.78 -0.71 -4.03
N LYS A 126 15.88 -1.37 -3.63
CA LYS A 126 16.89 -0.82 -2.71
C LYS A 126 16.29 -0.31 -1.39
N ILE A 127 15.37 -1.09 -0.81
CA ILE A 127 14.66 -0.75 0.43
C ILE A 127 15.13 -1.54 1.64
N ASN A 128 16.19 -2.31 1.54
CA ASN A 128 16.64 -3.22 2.60
C ASN A 128 16.96 -2.52 3.94
N SER A 129 17.48 -1.30 3.89
CA SER A 129 17.87 -0.53 5.07
C SER A 129 16.74 0.31 5.69
N LEU A 130 15.57 0.35 5.07
CA LEU A 130 14.45 1.17 5.54
C LEU A 130 13.56 0.39 6.50
N SER A 131 12.87 1.10 7.39
CA SER A 131 11.70 0.57 8.09
C SER A 131 10.60 0.26 7.07
N LYS A 132 9.97 -0.92 7.17
CA LYS A 132 9.03 -1.40 6.15
C LYS A 132 7.74 -1.93 6.77
N ILE A 133 6.63 -1.67 6.07
CA ILE A 133 5.35 -2.32 6.30
C ILE A 133 4.84 -2.88 4.97
N ILE A 134 4.23 -4.06 5.00
CA ILE A 134 3.54 -4.63 3.84
C ILE A 134 2.06 -4.24 3.95
N CYS A 135 1.52 -3.65 2.89
CA CYS A 135 0.11 -3.31 2.75
C CYS A 135 -0.52 -4.22 1.70
N ASP A 136 -1.40 -5.09 2.15
CA ASP A 136 -2.19 -5.97 1.29
C ASP A 136 -3.47 -5.25 0.87
N CYS A 137 -3.57 -4.98 -0.43
CA CYS A 137 -4.70 -4.36 -1.10
C CYS A 137 -5.33 -5.29 -2.16
N THR A 138 -5.10 -6.60 -2.02
CA THR A 138 -5.56 -7.61 -2.97
C THR A 138 -6.99 -8.06 -2.68
N ASP A 139 -7.63 -8.69 -3.65
CA ASP A 139 -9.02 -9.10 -3.60
C ASP A 139 -9.23 -10.63 -3.57
N ASN A 140 -8.15 -11.40 -3.43
CA ASN A 140 -8.23 -12.86 -3.42
C ASN A 140 -7.43 -13.50 -2.27
N PHE A 141 -7.99 -14.56 -1.70
CA PHE A 141 -7.42 -15.24 -0.53
C PHE A 141 -6.04 -15.87 -0.79
N LYS A 142 -5.83 -16.43 -1.98
CA LYS A 142 -4.56 -17.09 -2.33
C LYS A 142 -3.38 -16.11 -2.29
N THR A 143 -3.57 -14.89 -2.81
CA THR A 143 -2.54 -13.85 -2.76
C THR A 143 -2.35 -13.35 -1.34
N ARG A 144 -3.41 -13.21 -0.54
CA ARG A 144 -3.31 -12.81 0.88
C ARG A 144 -2.51 -13.81 1.70
N ASP A 145 -2.75 -15.10 1.50
CA ASP A 145 -2.00 -16.17 2.20
C ASP A 145 -0.52 -16.16 1.81
N LEU A 146 -0.21 -15.89 0.54
CA LEU A 146 1.15 -15.69 0.07
C LEU A 146 1.80 -14.45 0.73
N ILE A 147 1.10 -13.31 0.75
CA ILE A 147 1.59 -12.08 1.39
C ILE A 147 1.84 -12.31 2.89
N ASN A 148 0.92 -12.99 3.58
CA ASN A 148 1.11 -13.38 4.97
C ASN A 148 2.36 -14.24 5.17
N THR A 149 2.57 -15.23 4.32
CA THR A 149 3.76 -16.09 4.36
C THR A 149 5.04 -15.28 4.17
N ILE A 150 5.05 -14.33 3.25
CA ILE A 150 6.16 -13.41 3.01
C ILE A 150 6.40 -12.53 4.24
N ALA A 151 5.35 -11.93 4.81
CA ALA A 151 5.45 -11.06 5.98
C ALA A 151 6.06 -11.79 7.18
N VAL A 152 5.57 -13.00 7.48
CA VAL A 152 6.09 -13.84 8.57
C VAL A 152 7.56 -14.21 8.33
N LYS A 153 7.92 -14.70 7.13
CA LYS A 153 9.30 -15.08 6.80
C LYS A 153 10.27 -13.91 6.82
N SER A 154 9.79 -12.71 6.45
CA SER A 154 10.60 -11.50 6.40
C SER A 154 10.62 -10.73 7.73
N ASN A 155 9.88 -11.21 8.75
CA ASN A 155 9.71 -10.54 10.03
C ASN A 155 9.21 -9.09 9.88
N LEU A 156 8.21 -8.88 9.00
CA LEU A 156 7.60 -7.58 8.71
C LEU A 156 6.15 -7.54 9.20
N SER A 157 5.71 -6.36 9.59
CA SER A 157 4.29 -6.11 9.85
C SER A 157 3.49 -6.16 8.54
N LEU A 158 2.31 -6.78 8.61
CA LEU A 158 1.34 -6.88 7.52
C LEU A 158 0.08 -6.12 7.90
N LEU A 159 -0.29 -5.14 7.09
CA LEU A 159 -1.54 -4.42 7.19
C LEU A 159 -2.46 -4.88 6.06
N SER A 160 -3.39 -5.77 6.37
CA SER A 160 -4.30 -6.37 5.41
C SER A 160 -5.65 -5.68 5.42
N ALA A 161 -6.17 -5.33 4.24
CA ALA A 161 -7.48 -4.74 4.07
C ALA A 161 -8.32 -5.49 3.04
N SER A 162 -9.64 -5.46 3.21
CA SER A 162 -10.60 -5.97 2.23
C SER A 162 -11.85 -5.11 2.18
N ALA A 163 -12.49 -5.07 1.00
CA ALA A 163 -13.75 -4.38 0.79
C ALA A 163 -14.63 -5.21 -0.16
N ILE A 164 -15.85 -5.53 0.26
CA ILE A 164 -16.85 -6.26 -0.53
C ILE A 164 -18.21 -5.63 -0.27
N ALA A 165 -18.97 -5.35 -1.33
CA ALA A 165 -20.27 -4.70 -1.27
C ALA A 165 -20.21 -3.35 -0.51
N GLN A 166 -20.73 -3.28 0.69
CA GLN A 166 -20.75 -2.10 1.57
C GLN A 166 -19.95 -2.33 2.87
N THR A 167 -19.22 -3.44 2.95
CA THR A 167 -18.45 -3.81 4.13
C THR A 167 -16.96 -3.84 3.84
N GLY A 168 -16.16 -3.57 4.87
CA GLY A 168 -14.72 -3.65 4.77
C GLY A 168 -14.10 -4.16 6.07
N GLN A 169 -12.90 -4.68 5.95
CA GLN A 169 -12.09 -5.17 7.06
C GLN A 169 -10.71 -4.58 6.97
N LEU A 170 -10.11 -4.32 8.12
CA LEU A 170 -8.73 -3.88 8.29
C LEU A 170 -8.13 -4.60 9.48
N ALA A 171 -6.95 -5.17 9.32
CA ALA A 171 -6.21 -5.84 10.39
C ALA A 171 -4.72 -5.61 10.26
N LEU A 172 -4.07 -5.30 11.38
CA LEU A 172 -2.62 -5.21 11.51
C LEU A 172 -2.09 -6.49 12.19
N PHE A 173 -1.17 -7.15 11.53
CA PHE A 173 -0.44 -8.31 12.03
C PHE A 173 1.03 -7.93 12.24
N THR A 174 1.53 -8.08 13.44
CA THR A 174 2.92 -7.81 13.79
C THR A 174 3.68 -9.11 14.03
N PRO A 175 5.01 -9.15 13.85
CA PRO A 175 5.79 -10.38 14.01
C PRO A 175 5.67 -11.07 15.38
N GLN A 176 5.28 -10.34 16.42
CA GLN A 176 5.15 -10.85 17.79
C GLN A 176 3.73 -11.35 18.12
N GLN A 177 2.79 -11.24 17.20
CA GLN A 177 1.38 -11.59 17.39
C GLN A 177 0.94 -12.66 16.38
N GLY A 178 -0.32 -13.08 16.45
CA GLY A 178 -0.89 -13.98 15.45
C GLY A 178 -0.88 -13.37 14.05
N CYS A 179 -0.69 -14.20 13.02
CA CYS A 179 -0.66 -13.78 11.62
C CYS A 179 -2.05 -13.87 10.98
N TYR A 180 -2.17 -13.42 9.72
CA TYR A 180 -3.42 -13.51 8.95
C TYR A 180 -4.01 -14.92 8.93
N HIS A 181 -3.19 -15.93 8.70
CA HIS A 181 -3.61 -17.33 8.69
C HIS A 181 -4.19 -17.79 10.04
N CYS A 182 -3.63 -17.32 11.17
CA CYS A 182 -4.16 -17.64 12.50
C CYS A 182 -5.59 -17.13 12.71
N LEU A 183 -5.93 -15.97 12.13
CA LEU A 183 -7.24 -15.34 12.27
C LEU A 183 -8.28 -15.96 11.32
N PHE A 184 -7.87 -16.29 10.10
CA PHE A 184 -8.76 -16.74 9.03
C PHE A 184 -8.63 -18.25 8.73
N GLN A 185 -7.96 -19.00 9.61
CA GLN A 185 -7.82 -20.45 9.48
C GLN A 185 -9.19 -21.15 9.43
N GLY A 186 -9.42 -21.92 8.39
CA GLY A 186 -10.67 -22.67 8.19
C GLY A 186 -11.83 -21.86 7.60
N VAL A 187 -11.63 -20.58 7.28
CA VAL A 187 -12.52 -19.88 6.37
C VAL A 187 -12.26 -20.46 4.99
N GLY A 188 -13.15 -21.29 4.48
CA GLY A 188 -13.04 -21.89 3.15
C GLY A 188 -12.92 -20.79 2.08
N ASP A 189 -12.45 -21.18 0.91
CA ASP A 189 -12.46 -20.34 -0.30
C ASP A 189 -13.92 -19.94 -0.63
N ASP A 190 -14.44 -18.96 0.10
CA ASP A 190 -15.68 -18.29 -0.29
C ASP A 190 -15.33 -17.54 -1.57
N GLU A 191 -15.78 -18.04 -2.71
CA GLU A 191 -15.49 -17.51 -4.05
C GLU A 191 -15.98 -16.08 -4.28
N ARG A 192 -16.47 -15.42 -3.22
CA ARG A 192 -16.90 -14.01 -3.26
C ARG A 192 -15.69 -13.09 -3.37
N THR A 193 -15.40 -12.67 -4.58
CA THR A 193 -14.45 -11.58 -4.88
C THR A 193 -15.22 -10.28 -5.09
N CYS A 194 -14.52 -9.15 -5.09
CA CYS A 194 -15.11 -7.87 -5.50
C CYS A 194 -15.71 -7.93 -6.91
N ALA A 195 -15.14 -8.77 -7.78
CA ALA A 195 -15.63 -8.97 -9.15
C ALA A 195 -16.98 -9.68 -9.19
N SER A 196 -17.23 -10.64 -8.30
CA SER A 196 -18.49 -11.42 -8.27
C SER A 196 -19.58 -10.77 -7.42
N SER A 197 -19.22 -9.98 -6.39
CA SER A 197 -20.18 -9.41 -5.42
C SER A 197 -20.41 -7.91 -5.59
N GLY A 198 -19.57 -7.23 -6.39
CA GLY A 198 -19.57 -5.78 -6.50
C GLY A 198 -19.02 -5.08 -5.24
N VAL A 199 -18.71 -3.80 -5.36
CA VAL A 199 -18.27 -2.96 -4.24
C VAL A 199 -18.55 -1.49 -4.53
N LEU A 200 -18.99 -0.73 -3.53
CA LEU A 200 -19.13 0.71 -3.63
C LEU A 200 -17.77 1.40 -3.61
N ALA A 201 -17.63 2.45 -4.43
CA ALA A 201 -16.43 3.30 -4.43
C ALA A 201 -16.14 3.87 -3.03
N SER A 202 -17.16 4.35 -2.34
CA SER A 202 -17.02 4.88 -0.97
C SER A 202 -16.45 3.87 0.01
N THR A 203 -16.83 2.59 -0.10
CA THR A 203 -16.29 1.53 0.77
C THR A 203 -14.80 1.37 0.55
N THR A 204 -14.35 1.27 -0.70
CA THR A 204 -12.91 1.14 -1.00
C THR A 204 -12.12 2.37 -0.58
N GLN A 205 -12.67 3.57 -0.78
CA GLN A 205 -12.02 4.84 -0.38
C GLN A 205 -11.86 4.93 1.15
N ILE A 206 -12.91 4.62 1.91
CA ILE A 206 -12.88 4.65 3.37
C ILE A 206 -11.84 3.65 3.89
N ILE A 207 -11.91 2.39 3.45
CA ILE A 207 -11.02 1.33 3.94
C ILE A 207 -9.57 1.58 3.53
N GLY A 208 -9.29 2.00 2.28
CA GLY A 208 -7.94 2.32 1.85
C GLY A 208 -7.34 3.51 2.60
N ASN A 209 -8.15 4.54 2.92
CA ASN A 209 -7.68 5.65 3.75
C ASN A 209 -7.49 5.26 5.22
N LEU A 210 -8.33 4.39 5.79
CA LEU A 210 -8.11 3.82 7.13
C LEU A 210 -6.84 2.94 7.16
N GLN A 211 -6.58 2.20 6.07
CA GLN A 211 -5.33 1.45 5.93
C GLN A 211 -4.11 2.39 5.89
N ALA A 212 -4.20 3.52 5.17
CA ALA A 212 -3.15 4.53 5.18
C ALA A 212 -2.92 5.12 6.57
N GLN A 213 -3.99 5.47 7.28
CA GLN A 213 -3.91 6.01 8.65
C GLN A 213 -3.27 5.02 9.62
N ALA A 214 -3.53 3.73 9.46
CA ALA A 214 -2.92 2.69 10.31
C ALA A 214 -1.45 2.39 9.95
N ALA A 215 -1.00 2.77 8.76
CA ALA A 215 0.38 2.61 8.30
C ALA A 215 1.28 3.80 8.70
N LEU A 216 0.70 4.96 8.99
CA LEU A 216 1.36 6.18 9.47
C LEU A 216 1.66 6.09 10.97
#